data_e84663fcdb3788d4a6d7ce8c3aef2202
#
_entry.id   e84663fcdb3788d4a6d7ce8c3aef2202
#
_cell.length_a   1.000
_cell.length_b   1.000
_cell.length_c   1.000
_cell.angle_alpha   90.00
_cell.angle_beta   90.00
_cell.angle_gamma   90.00
#
_symmetry.space_group_name_H-M   'P 1'
#
loop_
_entity.id
_entity.type
_entity.pdbx_description
1 polymer ?
#
loop_
_entity_poly.entity_id
_entity_poly.type
_entity_poly.pdbx_seq_one_letter_code
_entity_poly.pdbx_strand_id
1 'polypeptide(L)'
;MRKNNEKKGTVIAAVQALIAAVMIVLVTKVVPVCSGMLELTSGKEVHMKCYYTGVVLVCLGVLMIVNALLYLVTKQGVACGVMTIALAAVVFVIFSNSMGIGICANIDMPCNLTAPFAKMCALIEMVCGVLALITGLKGSGKQGAAR
;
A
#
# COMPACT_ATOMS: atom_id res chain seq x y z
N MET A 1 0.62 -15.99 -27.39
CA MET A 1 0.01 -16.01 -26.05
C MET A 1 0.88 -15.34 -24.96
N ARG A 2 2.21 -15.49 -24.96
CA ARG A 2 3.14 -14.85 -23.99
C ARG A 2 3.05 -13.31 -23.99
N LYS A 3 3.04 -12.69 -25.16
CA LYS A 3 2.97 -11.24 -25.34
C LYS A 3 1.70 -10.61 -24.77
N ASN A 4 0.58 -11.35 -24.72
CA ASN A 4 -0.68 -10.88 -24.11
C ASN A 4 -0.64 -10.90 -22.58
N ASN A 5 0.04 -11.87 -21.98
CA ASN A 5 0.20 -11.94 -20.52
C ASN A 5 1.18 -10.86 -20.01
N GLU A 6 2.23 -10.56 -20.77
CA GLU A 6 3.17 -9.47 -20.46
C GLU A 6 2.48 -8.11 -20.50
N LYS A 7 1.63 -7.86 -21.51
CA LYS A 7 0.83 -6.63 -21.58
C LYS A 7 -0.12 -6.48 -20.38
N LYS A 8 -0.82 -7.56 -20.02
CA LYS A 8 -1.72 -7.55 -18.85
C LYS A 8 -0.97 -7.25 -17.54
N GLY A 9 0.18 -7.88 -17.35
CA GLY A 9 1.01 -7.63 -16.18
C GLY A 9 1.53 -6.18 -16.11
N THR A 10 1.94 -5.61 -17.24
CA THR A 10 2.38 -4.20 -17.31
C THR A 10 1.24 -3.25 -16.96
N VAL A 11 0.02 -3.51 -17.43
CA VAL A 11 -1.16 -2.71 -17.08
C VAL A 11 -1.46 -2.80 -15.59
N ILE A 12 -1.40 -4.00 -15.00
CA ILE A 12 -1.61 -4.20 -13.55
C ILE A 12 -0.58 -3.40 -12.76
N ALA A 13 0.71 -3.46 -13.12
CA ALA A 13 1.76 -2.71 -12.45
C ALA A 13 1.57 -1.19 -12.56
N ALA A 14 1.13 -0.69 -13.73
CA ALA A 14 0.84 0.73 -13.91
C ALA A 14 -0.34 1.18 -13.02
N VAL A 15 -1.39 0.37 -12.93
CA VAL A 15 -2.54 0.63 -12.05
C VAL A 15 -2.10 0.64 -10.58
N GLN A 16 -1.28 -0.31 -10.13
CA GLN A 16 -0.74 -0.36 -8.78
C GLN A 16 0.06 0.91 -8.45
N ALA A 17 0.98 1.33 -9.34
CA ALA A 17 1.75 2.56 -9.14
C ALA A 17 0.86 3.79 -9.03
N LEU A 18 -0.21 3.86 -9.82
CA LEU A 18 -1.16 4.96 -9.80
C LEU A 18 -1.96 4.99 -8.48
N ILE A 19 -2.45 3.85 -8.01
CA ILE A 19 -3.20 3.75 -6.74
C ILE A 19 -2.29 4.12 -5.56
N ALA A 20 -1.05 3.64 -5.54
CA ALA A 20 -0.08 3.99 -4.52
C ALA A 20 0.23 5.50 -4.51
N ALA A 21 0.37 6.13 -5.69
CA ALA A 21 0.54 7.57 -5.80
C ALA A 21 -0.70 8.34 -5.29
N VAL A 22 -1.89 7.90 -5.64
CA VAL A 22 -3.16 8.46 -5.13
C VAL A 22 -3.22 8.36 -3.61
N MET A 23 -2.84 7.23 -3.04
CA MET A 23 -2.80 7.05 -1.57
C MET A 23 -1.85 8.04 -0.91
N ILE A 24 -0.65 8.27 -1.47
CA ILE A 24 0.30 9.28 -0.96
C ILE A 24 -0.30 10.68 -1.01
N VAL A 25 -0.91 11.06 -2.13
CA VAL A 25 -1.53 12.39 -2.31
C VAL A 25 -2.70 12.57 -1.34
N LEU A 26 -3.54 11.55 -1.17
CA LEU A 26 -4.66 11.57 -0.22
C LEU A 26 -4.16 11.85 1.20
N VAL A 27 -3.16 11.11 1.67
CA VAL A 27 -2.62 11.22 3.03
C VAL A 27 -1.88 12.54 3.26
N THR A 28 -1.23 13.11 2.23
CA THR A 28 -0.39 14.30 2.39
C THR A 28 -1.10 15.61 2.07
N LYS A 29 -2.08 15.61 1.15
CA LYS A 29 -2.68 16.84 0.61
C LYS A 29 -4.18 16.93 0.80
N VAL A 30 -4.92 15.84 0.63
CA VAL A 30 -6.39 15.86 0.58
C VAL A 30 -6.98 15.71 1.99
N VAL A 31 -6.51 14.73 2.73
CA VAL A 31 -6.94 14.47 4.12
C VAL A 31 -5.68 14.27 4.96
N PRO A 32 -4.95 15.37 5.27
CA PRO A 32 -3.72 15.26 6.02
C PRO A 32 -4.00 14.73 7.42
N VAL A 33 -3.10 13.86 7.89
CA VAL A 33 -3.14 13.39 9.28
C VAL A 33 -2.82 14.53 10.23
N CYS A 34 -3.35 14.46 11.45
CA CYS A 34 -3.14 15.48 12.47
C CYS A 34 -1.65 15.71 12.73
N SER A 35 -1.21 16.96 12.59
CA SER A 35 0.16 17.40 12.92
C SER A 35 0.25 18.01 14.33
N GLY A 36 -0.82 17.88 15.16
CA GLY A 36 -0.85 18.44 16.49
C GLY A 36 0.23 17.86 17.41
N MET A 37 0.82 18.71 18.24
CA MET A 37 1.73 18.33 19.31
C MET A 37 0.95 18.13 20.60
N LEU A 38 1.30 17.12 21.36
CA LEU A 38 0.83 16.86 22.71
C LEU A 38 1.93 17.28 23.69
N GLU A 39 1.63 18.21 24.57
CA GLU A 39 2.48 18.49 25.73
C GLU A 39 2.34 17.36 26.74
N LEU A 40 3.42 16.64 26.96
CA LEU A 40 3.50 15.71 28.08
C LEU A 40 3.65 16.50 29.39
N THR A 41 3.17 15.90 30.50
CA THR A 41 3.35 16.41 31.88
C THR A 41 4.82 16.69 32.24
N SER A 42 5.76 16.21 31.42
CA SER A 42 7.21 16.45 31.57
C SER A 42 7.74 17.66 30.77
N GLY A 43 6.86 18.46 30.14
CA GLY A 43 7.23 19.62 29.31
C GLY A 43 7.84 19.28 27.96
N LYS A 44 7.78 18.01 27.52
CA LYS A 44 8.22 17.59 26.17
C LYS A 44 7.02 17.57 25.23
N GLU A 45 7.16 18.23 24.08
CA GLU A 45 6.22 18.17 22.99
C GLU A 45 6.46 16.89 22.15
N VAL A 46 5.41 16.07 22.01
CA VAL A 46 5.44 14.84 21.22
C VAL A 46 4.33 14.88 20.18
N HIS A 47 4.62 14.47 18.94
CA HIS A 47 3.62 14.37 17.89
C HIS A 47 2.55 13.31 18.24
N MET A 48 1.30 13.59 17.87
CA MET A 48 0.19 12.64 18.04
C MET A 48 0.45 11.35 17.26
N LYS A 49 -0.10 10.22 17.72
CA LYS A 49 0.01 8.91 17.07
C LYS A 49 -0.34 8.94 15.56
N CYS A 50 -1.33 9.75 15.19
CA CYS A 50 -1.76 9.93 13.79
C CYS A 50 -0.65 10.40 12.86
N TYR A 51 0.26 11.25 13.33
CA TYR A 51 1.41 11.72 12.56
C TYR A 51 2.30 10.54 12.10
N TYR A 52 2.63 9.65 13.03
CA TYR A 52 3.44 8.48 12.70
C TYR A 52 2.69 7.51 11.77
N THR A 53 1.38 7.36 11.92
CA THR A 53 0.56 6.59 10.97
C THR A 53 0.66 7.18 9.56
N GLY A 54 0.60 8.50 9.43
CA GLY A 54 0.75 9.18 8.13
C GLY A 54 2.11 8.95 7.50
N VAL A 55 3.19 9.09 8.28
CA VAL A 55 4.56 8.84 7.81
C VAL A 55 4.72 7.40 7.31
N VAL A 56 4.24 6.43 8.07
CA VAL A 56 4.32 5.00 7.69
C VAL A 56 3.50 4.73 6.43
N LEU A 57 2.30 5.32 6.27
CA LEU A 57 1.50 5.18 5.05
C LEU A 57 2.20 5.74 3.81
N VAL A 58 2.88 6.88 3.94
CA VAL A 58 3.69 7.45 2.85
C VAL A 58 4.84 6.51 2.49
N CYS A 59 5.57 5.99 3.48
CA CYS A 59 6.64 5.02 3.25
C CYS A 59 6.12 3.76 2.55
N LEU A 60 4.99 3.22 2.97
CA LEU A 60 4.37 2.06 2.32
C LEU A 60 3.94 2.36 0.88
N GLY A 61 3.38 3.55 0.63
CA GLY A 61 3.04 3.98 -0.72
C GLY A 61 4.27 4.05 -1.64
N VAL A 62 5.39 4.58 -1.15
CA VAL A 62 6.66 4.59 -1.89
C VAL A 62 7.15 3.17 -2.18
N LEU A 63 7.10 2.27 -1.19
CA LEU A 63 7.48 0.86 -1.38
C LEU A 63 6.60 0.15 -2.41
N MET A 64 5.29 0.44 -2.43
CA MET A 64 4.37 -0.08 -3.46
C MET A 64 4.74 0.41 -4.86
N ILE A 65 5.10 1.69 -5.02
CA ILE A 65 5.56 2.24 -6.30
C ILE A 65 6.85 1.54 -6.74
N VAL A 66 7.83 1.41 -5.84
CA VAL A 66 9.10 0.71 -6.13
C VAL A 66 8.83 -0.74 -6.55
N ASN A 67 7.94 -1.45 -5.86
CA ASN A 67 7.55 -2.81 -6.21
C ASN A 67 6.91 -2.90 -7.61
N ALA A 68 6.04 -1.95 -7.96
CA ALA A 68 5.45 -1.86 -9.29
C ALA A 68 6.51 -1.60 -10.38
N LEU A 69 7.49 -0.74 -10.12
CA LEU A 69 8.63 -0.49 -11.03
C LEU A 69 9.52 -1.73 -11.17
N LEU A 70 9.81 -2.43 -10.07
CA LEU A 70 10.55 -3.70 -10.10
C LEU A 70 9.84 -4.73 -10.97
N TYR A 71 8.51 -4.80 -10.92
CA TYR A 71 7.75 -5.66 -11.82
C TYR A 71 7.99 -5.32 -13.30
N LEU A 72 8.03 -4.03 -13.65
CA LEU A 72 8.26 -3.60 -15.04
C LEU A 72 9.65 -4.03 -15.54
N VAL A 73 10.66 -4.04 -14.66
CA VAL A 73 12.04 -4.43 -15.01
C VAL A 73 12.22 -5.95 -15.00
N THR A 74 11.79 -6.62 -13.94
CA THR A 74 12.07 -8.06 -13.71
C THR A 74 11.07 -8.99 -14.37
N LYS A 75 9.85 -8.51 -14.64
CA LYS A 75 8.70 -9.31 -15.13
C LYS A 75 8.34 -10.51 -14.25
N GLN A 76 8.78 -10.50 -12.98
CA GLN A 76 8.51 -11.57 -12.00
C GLN A 76 7.16 -11.33 -11.30
N GLY A 77 6.07 -11.70 -11.96
CA GLY A 77 4.71 -11.47 -11.48
C GLY A 77 4.40 -12.13 -10.13
N VAL A 78 4.97 -13.30 -9.85
CA VAL A 78 4.73 -14.03 -8.60
C VAL A 78 5.33 -13.29 -7.40
N ALA A 79 6.61 -12.94 -7.47
CA ALA A 79 7.31 -12.28 -6.37
C ALA A 79 6.70 -10.89 -6.08
N CYS A 80 6.48 -10.09 -7.12
CA CYS A 80 5.88 -8.76 -6.97
C CYS A 80 4.43 -8.83 -6.49
N GLY A 81 3.65 -9.83 -6.92
CA GLY A 81 2.28 -10.04 -6.46
C GLY A 81 2.21 -10.36 -4.97
N VAL A 82 3.08 -11.26 -4.48
CA VAL A 82 3.18 -11.59 -3.03
C VAL A 82 3.58 -10.35 -2.22
N MET A 83 4.59 -9.60 -2.69
CA MET A 83 5.02 -8.36 -2.01
C MET A 83 3.90 -7.32 -1.94
N THR A 84 3.12 -7.13 -3.01
CA THR A 84 1.98 -6.22 -3.00
C THR A 84 0.94 -6.63 -1.96
N ILE A 85 0.59 -7.93 -1.89
CA ILE A 85 -0.37 -8.44 -0.91
C ILE A 85 0.15 -8.22 0.51
N ALA A 86 1.43 -8.49 0.77
CA ALA A 86 2.04 -8.27 2.07
C ALA A 86 2.01 -6.80 2.49
N LEU A 87 2.39 -5.87 1.59
CA LEU A 87 2.37 -4.44 1.86
C LEU A 87 0.93 -3.94 2.12
N ALA A 88 -0.05 -4.40 1.33
CA ALA A 88 -1.45 -4.07 1.53
C ALA A 88 -1.98 -4.59 2.89
N ALA A 89 -1.59 -5.80 3.29
CA ALA A 89 -1.95 -6.34 4.60
C ALA A 89 -1.38 -5.50 5.76
N VAL A 90 -0.15 -4.98 5.63
CA VAL A 90 0.46 -4.09 6.64
C VAL A 90 -0.37 -2.81 6.82
N VAL A 91 -0.97 -2.27 5.77
CA VAL A 91 -1.88 -1.11 5.89
C VAL A 91 -3.04 -1.42 6.83
N PHE A 92 -3.66 -2.61 6.72
CA PHE A 92 -4.73 -3.01 7.65
C PHE A 92 -4.25 -3.17 9.09
N VAL A 93 -3.06 -3.74 9.27
CA VAL A 93 -2.46 -3.92 10.62
C VAL A 93 -2.22 -2.56 11.28
N ILE A 94 -1.74 -1.55 10.55
CA ILE A 94 -1.47 -0.21 11.08
C ILE A 94 -2.74 0.44 11.67
N PHE A 95 -3.89 0.23 11.02
CA PHE A 95 -5.17 0.75 11.51
C PHE A 95 -5.85 -0.12 12.57
N SER A 96 -5.25 -1.24 12.96
CA SER A 96 -5.74 -2.07 14.05
C SER A 96 -5.37 -1.45 15.39
N ASN A 97 -6.36 -1.25 16.26
CA ASN A 97 -6.13 -0.73 17.62
C ASN A 97 -5.37 -1.70 18.52
N SER A 98 -5.32 -2.99 18.15
CA SER A 98 -4.68 -4.04 18.94
C SER A 98 -3.20 -4.24 18.60
N MET A 99 -2.82 -4.13 17.30
CA MET A 99 -1.47 -4.43 16.82
C MET A 99 -0.79 -3.24 16.13
N GLY A 100 -1.55 -2.21 15.74
CA GLY A 100 -1.04 -1.06 15.02
C GLY A 100 -0.90 0.20 15.86
N ILE A 101 -0.45 1.27 15.21
CA ILE A 101 -0.34 2.61 15.81
C ILE A 101 -1.75 3.14 16.13
N GLY A 102 -2.76 2.68 15.36
CA GLY A 102 -4.16 3.07 15.49
C GLY A 102 -4.43 4.49 14.99
N ILE A 103 -5.68 4.91 15.19
CA ILE A 103 -6.17 6.26 14.90
C ILE A 103 -6.72 6.88 16.18
N CYS A 104 -6.88 8.20 16.17
CA CYS A 104 -7.48 8.91 17.32
C CYS A 104 -8.91 8.42 17.54
N ALA A 105 -9.30 8.31 18.81
CA ALA A 105 -10.66 7.90 19.22
C ALA A 105 -11.73 8.95 18.92
N ASN A 106 -11.33 10.20 18.69
CA ASN A 106 -12.25 11.30 18.43
C ASN A 106 -12.70 11.31 16.96
N ILE A 107 -14.02 11.21 16.73
CA ILE A 107 -14.66 11.06 15.42
C ILE A 107 -14.48 12.32 14.56
N ASP A 108 -14.35 13.50 15.16
CA ASP A 108 -14.21 14.77 14.44
C ASP A 108 -12.81 15.03 13.88
N MET A 109 -11.86 14.13 14.14
CA MET A 109 -10.48 14.28 13.68
C MET A 109 -10.31 13.85 12.22
N PRO A 110 -9.53 14.59 11.39
CA PRO A 110 -9.33 14.26 9.97
C PRO A 110 -8.72 12.88 9.73
N CYS A 111 -7.99 12.31 10.68
CA CYS A 111 -7.44 10.95 10.58
C CYS A 111 -8.53 9.86 10.48
N ASN A 112 -9.74 10.11 11.01
CA ASN A 112 -10.89 9.21 10.87
C ASN A 112 -11.42 9.15 9.43
N LEU A 113 -11.26 10.22 8.66
CA LEU A 113 -11.57 10.23 7.23
C LEU A 113 -10.48 9.57 6.41
N THR A 114 -9.21 9.72 6.79
CA THR A 114 -8.06 9.12 6.09
C THR A 114 -8.09 7.59 6.14
N ALA A 115 -8.49 7.02 7.27
CA ALA A 115 -8.46 5.57 7.50
C ALA A 115 -9.31 4.77 6.51
N PRO A 116 -10.59 5.08 6.22
CA PRO A 116 -11.39 4.34 5.25
C PRO A 116 -10.82 4.46 3.84
N PHE A 117 -10.34 5.64 3.43
CA PHE A 117 -9.73 5.81 2.12
C PHE A 117 -8.45 4.98 1.96
N ALA A 118 -7.57 4.99 2.96
CA ALA A 118 -6.35 4.18 2.93
C ALA A 118 -6.67 2.67 2.89
N LYS A 119 -7.68 2.22 3.65
CA LYS A 119 -8.14 0.82 3.61
C LYS A 119 -8.74 0.45 2.25
N MET A 120 -9.50 1.34 1.62
CA MET A 120 -10.03 1.11 0.27
C MET A 120 -8.90 0.98 -0.76
N CYS A 121 -7.91 1.87 -0.74
CA CYS A 121 -6.72 1.76 -1.59
C CYS A 121 -6.00 0.43 -1.37
N ALA A 122 -5.80 0.03 -0.11
CA ALA A 122 -5.16 -1.24 0.23
C ALA A 122 -5.95 -2.47 -0.25
N LEU A 123 -7.29 -2.43 -0.21
CA LEU A 123 -8.14 -3.49 -0.78
C LEU A 123 -7.94 -3.62 -2.28
N ILE A 124 -7.93 -2.50 -3.01
CA ILE A 124 -7.73 -2.50 -4.46
C ILE A 124 -6.31 -3.03 -4.78
N GLU A 125 -5.29 -2.60 -4.03
CA GLU A 125 -3.92 -3.11 -4.16
C GLU A 125 -3.85 -4.61 -3.90
N MET A 126 -4.55 -5.13 -2.90
CA MET A 126 -4.61 -6.56 -2.61
C MET A 126 -5.21 -7.35 -3.79
N VAL A 127 -6.29 -6.87 -4.38
CA VAL A 127 -6.89 -7.49 -5.58
C VAL A 127 -5.92 -7.45 -6.76
N CYS A 128 -5.26 -6.32 -7.00
CA CYS A 128 -4.24 -6.20 -8.04
C CYS A 128 -3.06 -7.16 -7.80
N GLY A 129 -2.61 -7.31 -6.54
CA GLY A 129 -1.57 -8.27 -6.15
C GLY A 129 -1.96 -9.72 -6.46
N VAL A 130 -3.20 -10.12 -6.15
CA VAL A 130 -3.72 -11.45 -6.50
C VAL A 130 -3.77 -11.66 -8.01
N LEU A 131 -4.22 -10.67 -8.79
CA LEU A 131 -4.23 -10.74 -10.24
C LEU A 131 -2.81 -10.86 -10.83
N ALA A 132 -1.84 -10.12 -10.27
CA ALA A 132 -0.44 -10.20 -10.66
C ALA A 132 0.13 -11.60 -10.36
N LEU A 133 -0.21 -12.18 -9.21
CA LEU A 133 0.18 -13.52 -8.81
C LEU A 133 -0.39 -14.58 -9.78
N ILE A 134 -1.67 -14.54 -10.10
CA ILE A 134 -2.32 -15.47 -11.03
C ILE A 134 -1.71 -15.38 -12.44
N THR A 135 -1.46 -14.15 -12.92
CA THR A 135 -0.83 -13.96 -14.24
C THR A 135 0.61 -14.45 -14.27
N GLY A 136 1.34 -14.26 -13.15
CA GLY A 136 2.71 -14.75 -12.97
C GLY A 136 2.78 -16.28 -12.94
N LEU A 137 1.91 -16.95 -12.20
CA LEU A 137 1.82 -18.41 -12.12
C LEU A 137 1.50 -19.03 -13.49
N LYS A 138 0.54 -18.45 -14.24
CA LYS A 138 0.24 -18.91 -15.63
C LYS A 138 1.40 -18.74 -16.59
N GLY A 139 2.29 -17.77 -16.34
CA GLY A 139 3.52 -17.57 -17.10
C GLY A 139 4.61 -18.59 -16.76
N SER A 140 4.76 -18.91 -15.46
CA SER A 140 5.81 -19.82 -14.95
C SER A 140 5.53 -21.30 -15.27
N GLY A 141 4.27 -21.73 -15.25
CA GLY A 141 3.91 -23.14 -15.51
C GLY A 141 4.24 -23.64 -16.92
N LYS A 142 4.51 -22.73 -17.89
CA LYS A 142 4.95 -23.09 -19.24
C LYS A 142 6.47 -23.19 -19.41
N GLN A 143 7.25 -22.72 -18.44
CA GLN A 143 8.72 -22.84 -18.46
C GLN A 143 9.20 -24.16 -17.86
N GLY A 144 8.44 -24.76 -16.95
CA GLY A 144 8.76 -26.07 -16.34
C GLY A 144 8.52 -27.28 -17.26
N ALA A 145 7.70 -27.14 -18.30
CA ALA A 145 7.38 -28.23 -19.25
C ALA A 145 8.31 -28.30 -20.47
N ALA A 146 9.31 -27.40 -20.58
CA ALA A 146 10.25 -27.31 -21.68
C ALA A 146 11.72 -27.60 -21.26
N ARG A 147 11.92 -28.30 -20.14
CA ARG A 147 13.23 -28.80 -19.68
C ARG A 147 13.26 -30.30 -19.65
#